data_b7ed964e31eac2cff4c0b18bf45d7928
#
_entry.id   b7ed964e31eac2cff4c0b18bf45d7928
#
_cell.length_a   1.000
_cell.length_b   1.000
_cell.length_c   1.000
_cell.angle_alpha   90.00
_cell.angle_beta   90.00
_cell.angle_gamma   90.00
#
_symmetry.space_group_name_H-M   'P 1'
#
loop_
_entity.id
_entity.type
_entity.pdbx_description
1 polymer ?
#
loop_
_entity_poly.entity_id
_entity_poly.type
_entity_poly.pdbx_seq_one_letter_code
_entity_poly.pdbx_strand_id
1 'polypeptide(L)'
;IRISGDWKDHLDSSSLTSSMDIKLTDGNIEGITSFKLFLPNSRSFENEIIGTSILGELNILVPRTRYVNVNIETFGNKSFIFQEKIKKEFLEFNNISESAIIESDERFIWNNRINNDVNQEGQLDSYFTRIINSTWANSSLARKSVSVTSLNALNHAFINKISNTVIDYRNIKNIENIEALIQYDTVMTSLGAFHGLSVHQRKFYYNFYEDRFYPIYYDGNFDFLSILEERDLDEIDTKENFFRLSPPVSSILSNVQSIDKNKLTQTIMEMGVENFTTQELDIIL
;
A
#
# COMPACT_ATOMS: atom_id res chain seq x y z
N ILE A 1 20.50 10.17 2.39
CA ILE A 1 19.21 10.85 2.13
C ILE A 1 19.12 11.16 0.65
N ARG A 2 17.97 10.96 0.07
CA ARG A 2 17.62 11.40 -1.28
C ARG A 2 16.19 11.94 -1.29
N ILE A 3 15.86 12.79 -2.26
CA ILE A 3 14.48 13.23 -2.49
C ILE A 3 13.64 12.02 -2.91
N SER A 4 12.42 11.94 -2.41
CA SER A 4 11.45 10.87 -2.72
C SER A 4 10.23 11.47 -3.40
N GLY A 5 9.63 10.70 -4.30
CA GLY A 5 8.42 11.04 -5.04
C GLY A 5 8.69 11.43 -6.49
N ASP A 6 7.71 11.16 -7.34
CA ASP A 6 7.78 11.36 -8.79
C ASP A 6 6.94 12.58 -9.25
N TRP A 7 6.14 13.14 -8.36
CA TRP A 7 5.24 14.27 -8.62
C TRP A 7 5.60 15.52 -7.81
N LYS A 8 5.05 16.67 -8.22
CA LYS A 8 5.32 17.98 -7.62
C LYS A 8 4.78 18.12 -6.19
N ASP A 9 3.80 17.34 -5.79
CA ASP A 9 3.24 17.29 -4.44
C ASP A 9 4.25 16.81 -3.38
N HIS A 10 5.31 16.16 -3.81
CA HIS A 10 6.46 15.82 -2.97
C HIS A 10 7.46 16.97 -2.77
N LEU A 11 7.17 18.15 -3.33
CA LEU A 11 8.01 19.34 -3.21
C LEU A 11 7.17 20.50 -2.68
N ASP A 12 7.55 21.04 -1.55
CA ASP A 12 7.01 22.31 -1.06
C ASP A 12 7.98 23.43 -1.39
N SER A 13 7.69 24.16 -2.46
CA SER A 13 8.52 25.29 -2.90
C SER A 13 8.49 26.47 -1.94
N SER A 14 7.44 26.61 -1.12
CA SER A 14 7.30 27.71 -0.16
C SER A 14 8.21 27.52 1.06
N SER A 15 8.36 26.29 1.53
CA SER A 15 9.22 25.94 2.65
C SER A 15 10.55 25.32 2.24
N LEU A 16 10.80 25.17 0.94
CA LEU A 16 11.98 24.51 0.36
C LEU A 16 12.22 23.10 0.90
N THR A 17 11.15 22.40 1.24
CA THR A 17 11.20 21.03 1.76
C THR A 17 10.66 20.03 0.75
N SER A 18 11.05 18.79 0.92
CA SER A 18 10.60 17.69 0.04
C SER A 18 10.37 16.41 0.83
N SER A 19 9.57 15.51 0.29
CA SER A 19 9.55 14.13 0.74
C SER A 19 10.93 13.50 0.58
N MET A 20 11.34 12.68 1.55
CA MET A 20 12.70 12.15 1.64
C MET A 20 12.70 10.63 1.77
N ASP A 21 13.63 9.99 1.07
CA ASP A 21 13.97 8.57 1.25
C ASP A 21 15.25 8.49 2.09
N ILE A 22 15.15 7.86 3.25
CA ILE A 22 16.21 7.82 4.24
C ILE A 22 16.66 6.38 4.45
N LYS A 23 17.99 6.20 4.47
CA LYS A 23 18.64 4.98 4.94
C LYS A 23 19.66 5.39 5.99
N LEU A 24 19.54 4.86 7.19
CA LEU A 24 20.51 5.04 8.25
C LEU A 24 21.78 4.25 7.92
N THR A 25 22.93 4.87 8.13
CA THR A 25 24.24 4.21 7.97
C THR A 25 24.63 3.47 9.24
N ASP A 26 24.10 3.91 10.37
CA ASP A 26 24.31 3.31 11.68
C ASP A 26 23.06 3.53 12.53
N GLY A 27 22.82 2.60 13.48
CA GLY A 27 21.67 2.63 14.36
C GLY A 27 20.33 2.30 13.66
N ASN A 28 19.26 2.49 14.39
CA ASN A 28 17.89 2.26 13.91
C ASN A 28 16.91 3.12 14.71
N ILE A 29 15.69 3.28 14.19
CA ILE A 29 14.53 3.85 14.87
C ILE A 29 13.53 2.71 15.08
N GLU A 30 13.39 2.21 16.30
CA GLU A 30 12.48 1.09 16.62
C GLU A 30 12.69 -0.16 15.72
N GLY A 31 13.97 -0.48 15.44
CA GLY A 31 14.34 -1.57 14.55
C GLY A 31 14.33 -1.21 13.07
N ILE A 32 13.89 -0.01 12.68
CA ILE A 32 13.80 0.44 11.28
C ILE A 32 15.12 1.11 10.88
N THR A 33 15.73 0.63 9.79
CA THR A 33 16.96 1.20 9.21
C THR A 33 16.71 2.02 7.94
N SER A 34 15.54 1.86 7.33
CA SER A 34 15.16 2.53 6.09
C SER A 34 13.70 2.93 6.11
N PHE A 35 13.43 4.20 5.85
CA PHE A 35 12.09 4.77 5.88
C PHE A 35 11.96 5.94 4.90
N LYS A 36 10.74 6.39 4.72
CA LYS A 36 10.42 7.63 4.01
C LYS A 36 9.85 8.65 4.99
N LEU A 37 10.14 9.90 4.74
CA LEU A 37 9.47 11.06 5.34
C LEU A 37 8.69 11.73 4.22
N PHE A 38 7.39 11.63 4.29
CA PHE A 38 6.51 12.25 3.30
C PHE A 38 6.02 13.60 3.81
N LEU A 39 5.91 14.57 2.90
CA LEU A 39 5.12 15.76 3.17
C LEU A 39 3.66 15.33 3.41
N PRO A 40 2.97 15.83 4.44
CA PRO A 40 1.62 15.37 4.78
C PRO A 40 0.63 15.46 3.61
N ASN A 41 0.68 16.54 2.84
CA ASN A 41 -0.19 16.75 1.67
C ASN A 41 0.02 15.71 0.55
N SER A 42 1.20 15.08 0.47
CA SER A 42 1.46 14.02 -0.52
C SER A 42 0.91 12.65 -0.13
N ARG A 43 0.25 12.55 1.02
CA ARG A 43 -0.30 11.31 1.59
C ARG A 43 -1.64 11.51 2.29
N SER A 44 -2.46 12.44 1.81
CA SER A 44 -3.80 12.71 2.38
C SER A 44 -3.80 13.01 3.88
N PHE A 45 -2.72 13.61 4.40
CA PHE A 45 -2.59 14.03 5.80
C PHE A 45 -2.89 12.90 6.81
N GLU A 46 -3.77 13.16 7.79
CA GLU A 46 -4.17 12.21 8.83
C GLU A 46 -4.81 10.94 8.26
N ASN A 47 -5.47 11.04 7.11
CA ASN A 47 -6.17 9.91 6.51
C ASN A 47 -5.23 8.72 6.23
N GLU A 48 -3.96 8.97 5.90
CA GLU A 48 -2.96 7.91 5.72
C GLU A 48 -2.73 7.12 7.02
N ILE A 49 -2.68 7.82 8.16
CA ILE A 49 -2.45 7.19 9.47
C ILE A 49 -3.70 6.44 9.92
N ILE A 50 -4.86 7.06 9.78
CA ILE A 50 -6.16 6.45 10.12
C ILE A 50 -6.35 5.18 9.29
N GLY A 51 -6.20 5.28 7.97
CA GLY A 51 -6.39 4.16 7.06
C GLY A 51 -5.42 3.02 7.30
N THR A 52 -4.13 3.30 7.49
CA THR A 52 -3.14 2.26 7.81
C THR A 52 -3.42 1.61 9.17
N SER A 53 -3.92 2.34 10.15
CA SER A 53 -4.30 1.79 11.45
C SER A 53 -5.52 0.86 11.34
N ILE A 54 -6.54 1.24 10.57
CA ILE A 54 -7.71 0.38 10.30
C ILE A 54 -7.28 -0.91 9.58
N LEU A 55 -6.47 -0.80 8.54
CA LEU A 55 -5.97 -1.96 7.80
C LEU A 55 -5.15 -2.90 8.69
N GLY A 56 -4.35 -2.34 9.60
CA GLY A 56 -3.57 -3.13 10.57
C GLY A 56 -4.45 -3.93 11.53
N GLU A 57 -5.52 -3.34 12.08
CA GLU A 57 -6.49 -4.06 12.95
C GLU A 57 -7.25 -5.16 12.16
N LEU A 58 -7.36 -5.04 10.85
CA LEU A 58 -7.92 -6.07 9.96
C LEU A 58 -6.89 -7.13 9.52
N ASN A 59 -5.70 -7.15 10.13
CA ASN A 59 -4.59 -8.06 9.82
C ASN A 59 -4.08 -7.95 8.36
N ILE A 60 -4.26 -6.80 7.73
CA ILE A 60 -3.62 -6.49 6.46
C ILE A 60 -2.19 -6.01 6.73
N LEU A 61 -1.26 -6.43 5.89
CA LEU A 61 0.14 -6.02 6.03
C LEU A 61 0.30 -4.54 5.69
N VAL A 62 0.63 -3.74 6.70
CA VAL A 62 0.82 -2.28 6.57
C VAL A 62 2.19 -1.86 7.08
N PRO A 63 2.88 -0.92 6.43
CA PRO A 63 4.10 -0.33 6.97
C PRO A 63 3.76 0.53 8.20
N ARG A 64 4.62 0.52 9.21
CA ARG A 64 4.50 1.43 10.36
C ARG A 64 4.49 2.87 9.88
N THR A 65 3.39 3.58 10.16
CA THR A 65 3.12 4.92 9.65
C THR A 65 2.69 5.83 10.80
N ARG A 66 3.29 7.02 10.92
CA ARG A 66 2.94 7.99 11.97
C ARG A 66 3.41 9.40 11.63
N TYR A 67 2.86 10.40 12.29
CA TYR A 67 3.43 11.74 12.29
C TYR A 67 4.74 11.81 13.08
N VAL A 68 5.66 12.60 12.57
CA VAL A 68 6.91 12.93 13.26
C VAL A 68 7.28 14.39 13.02
N ASN A 69 7.84 15.03 14.06
CA ASN A 69 8.46 16.34 13.94
C ASN A 69 9.97 16.16 13.78
N VAL A 70 10.51 16.68 12.69
CA VAL A 70 11.91 16.57 12.34
C VAL A 70 12.53 17.95 12.34
N ASN A 71 13.62 18.12 13.10
CA ASN A 71 14.43 19.31 13.04
C ASN A 71 15.43 19.18 11.89
N ILE A 72 15.30 20.03 10.89
CA ILE A 72 16.23 20.10 9.77
C ILE A 72 17.05 21.39 9.97
N GLU A 73 18.37 21.24 10.14
CA GLU A 73 19.29 22.33 10.49
C GLU A 73 19.06 23.61 9.68
N THR A 74 18.82 23.49 8.38
CA THR A 74 18.60 24.62 7.48
C THR A 74 17.17 25.15 7.47
N PHE A 75 16.16 24.32 7.80
CA PHE A 75 14.73 24.62 7.60
C PHE A 75 13.91 24.60 8.89
N GLY A 76 14.54 24.32 10.04
CA GLY A 76 13.89 24.25 11.35
C GLY A 76 13.01 23.01 11.52
N ASN A 77 12.04 23.10 12.42
CA ASN A 77 11.11 22.01 12.70
C ASN A 77 10.06 21.90 11.61
N LYS A 78 9.87 20.69 11.09
CA LYS A 78 8.87 20.35 10.08
C LYS A 78 8.16 19.05 10.45
N SER A 79 6.87 19.00 10.19
CA SER A 79 6.07 17.78 10.36
C SER A 79 6.11 16.95 9.10
N PHE A 80 6.29 15.62 9.27
CA PHE A 80 6.28 14.65 8.21
C PHE A 80 5.44 13.44 8.60
N ILE A 81 4.97 12.71 7.61
CA ILE A 81 4.51 11.34 7.79
C ILE A 81 5.73 10.43 7.63
N PHE A 82 6.12 9.80 8.72
CA PHE A 82 7.11 8.73 8.73
C PHE A 82 6.45 7.45 8.24
N GLN A 83 7.05 6.79 7.27
CA GLN A 83 6.60 5.48 6.81
C GLN A 83 7.78 4.54 6.61
N GLU A 84 7.71 3.38 7.27
CA GLU A 84 8.67 2.30 7.13
C GLU A 84 8.75 1.81 5.68
N LYS A 85 9.93 1.42 5.22
CA LYS A 85 10.06 0.75 3.92
C LYS A 85 9.76 -0.74 4.04
N ILE A 86 9.06 -1.25 3.04
CA ILE A 86 8.71 -2.67 2.95
C ILE A 86 9.99 -3.47 2.64
N LYS A 87 10.64 -3.95 3.71
CA LYS A 87 11.89 -4.70 3.69
C LYS A 87 11.86 -5.79 4.75
N LYS A 88 13.04 -6.32 5.10
CA LYS A 88 13.20 -7.35 6.11
C LYS A 88 12.61 -6.95 7.45
N GLU A 89 12.91 -5.74 7.93
CA GLU A 89 12.43 -5.21 9.21
C GLU A 89 10.90 -5.16 9.29
N PHE A 90 10.25 -4.82 8.18
CA PHE A 90 8.80 -4.86 8.04
C PHE A 90 8.24 -6.29 8.21
N LEU A 91 8.89 -7.29 7.62
CA LEU A 91 8.47 -8.70 7.77
C LEU A 91 8.68 -9.19 9.21
N GLU A 92 9.82 -8.86 9.81
CA GLU A 92 10.15 -9.20 11.20
C GLU A 92 9.14 -8.58 12.18
N PHE A 93 8.77 -7.33 11.98
CA PHE A 93 7.76 -6.66 12.80
C PHE A 93 6.40 -7.35 12.73
N ASN A 94 6.01 -7.81 11.54
CA ASN A 94 4.76 -8.55 11.34
C ASN A 94 4.87 -10.05 11.71
N ASN A 95 6.00 -10.50 12.31
CA ASN A 95 6.25 -11.89 12.69
C ASN A 95 6.10 -12.90 11.52
N ILE A 96 6.45 -12.48 10.31
CA ILE A 96 6.43 -13.33 9.12
C ILE A 96 7.84 -13.60 8.60
N SER A 97 8.04 -14.79 8.04
CA SER A 97 9.33 -15.23 7.50
C SER A 97 9.74 -14.41 6.29
N GLU A 98 11.05 -14.20 6.09
CA GLU A 98 11.53 -13.62 4.84
C GLU A 98 11.14 -14.49 3.64
N SER A 99 10.48 -13.89 2.68
CA SER A 99 10.14 -14.47 1.39
C SER A 99 10.08 -13.39 0.30
N ALA A 100 9.64 -13.75 -0.90
CA ALA A 100 9.56 -12.80 -2.00
C ALA A 100 8.55 -11.68 -1.69
N ILE A 101 9.01 -10.43 -1.84
CA ILE A 101 8.15 -9.25 -1.85
C ILE A 101 8.11 -8.75 -3.29
N ILE A 102 6.90 -8.64 -3.82
CA ILE A 102 6.67 -8.37 -5.24
C ILE A 102 5.87 -7.08 -5.36
N GLU A 103 6.23 -6.26 -6.34
CA GLU A 103 5.46 -5.07 -6.71
C GLU A 103 5.27 -5.02 -8.23
N SER A 104 4.33 -4.22 -8.67
CA SER A 104 4.24 -3.83 -10.09
C SER A 104 5.48 -3.05 -10.52
N ASP A 105 5.93 -3.27 -11.73
CA ASP A 105 7.09 -2.58 -12.28
C ASP A 105 6.67 -1.33 -13.06
N GLU A 106 6.63 -0.20 -12.38
CA GLU A 106 6.28 1.10 -12.95
C GLU A 106 7.27 1.63 -13.99
N ARG A 107 8.49 1.08 -14.06
CA ARG A 107 9.52 1.57 -14.98
C ARG A 107 9.08 1.55 -16.44
N PHE A 108 8.27 0.57 -16.81
CA PHE A 108 7.72 0.49 -18.16
C PHE A 108 6.70 1.60 -18.44
N ILE A 109 5.89 1.95 -17.45
CA ILE A 109 4.91 3.04 -17.53
C ILE A 109 5.62 4.37 -17.78
N TRP A 110 6.63 4.67 -16.97
CA TRP A 110 7.39 5.90 -17.09
C TRP A 110 8.20 5.98 -18.39
N ASN A 111 8.83 4.89 -18.79
CA ASN A 111 9.55 4.85 -20.07
C ASN A 111 8.62 5.11 -21.26
N ASN A 112 7.41 4.57 -21.25
CA ASN A 112 6.44 4.84 -22.30
C ASN A 112 5.96 6.28 -22.29
N ARG A 113 5.67 6.85 -21.10
CA ARG A 113 5.26 8.26 -20.98
C ARG A 113 6.33 9.24 -21.41
N ILE A 114 7.61 8.91 -21.19
CA ILE A 114 8.75 9.75 -21.61
C ILE A 114 8.98 9.65 -23.12
N ASN A 115 8.78 8.49 -23.69
CA ASN A 115 9.11 8.23 -25.11
C ASN A 115 7.94 8.46 -26.07
N ASN A 116 6.70 8.41 -25.58
CA ASN A 116 5.50 8.65 -26.37
C ASN A 116 4.87 9.95 -25.90
N ASP A 117 4.50 10.83 -26.84
CA ASP A 117 3.79 12.06 -26.55
C ASP A 117 2.58 11.81 -25.62
N VAL A 118 2.44 12.63 -24.60
CA VAL A 118 1.60 12.50 -23.39
C VAL A 118 0.10 12.24 -23.64
N ASN A 119 -0.35 12.15 -24.88
CA ASN A 119 -1.77 12.09 -25.27
C ASN A 119 -2.32 10.67 -25.49
N GLN A 120 -1.54 9.60 -25.24
CA GLN A 120 -2.04 8.23 -25.34
C GLN A 120 -2.25 7.62 -23.94
N GLU A 121 -3.30 8.02 -23.26
CA GLU A 121 -3.73 7.43 -21.97
C GLU A 121 -4.21 5.97 -22.08
N GLY A 122 -4.24 5.39 -23.25
CA GLY A 122 -4.99 4.17 -23.54
C GLY A 122 -4.21 2.88 -23.72
N GLN A 123 -2.87 2.86 -23.77
CA GLN A 123 -2.15 1.66 -24.24
C GLN A 123 -0.93 1.28 -23.43
N LEU A 124 -1.11 0.98 -22.14
CA LEU A 124 -0.14 0.20 -21.39
C LEU A 124 -0.76 -1.15 -21.00
N ASP A 125 -0.85 -2.04 -21.98
CA ASP A 125 -1.46 -3.35 -21.83
C ASP A 125 -0.60 -4.37 -21.09
N SER A 126 0.62 -4.02 -20.72
CA SER A 126 1.56 -4.97 -20.12
C SER A 126 2.07 -4.47 -18.78
N TYR A 127 1.40 -4.86 -17.72
CA TYR A 127 1.94 -4.70 -16.36
C TYR A 127 2.75 -5.94 -16.02
N PHE A 128 4.01 -5.72 -15.70
CA PHE A 128 4.89 -6.76 -15.18
C PHE A 128 5.13 -6.52 -13.69
N THR A 129 5.46 -7.57 -12.99
CA THR A 129 5.84 -7.50 -11.59
C THR A 129 7.34 -7.69 -11.43
N ARG A 130 7.88 -7.20 -10.32
CA ARG A 130 9.30 -7.37 -9.96
C ARG A 130 9.47 -7.71 -8.49
N ILE A 131 10.59 -8.36 -8.16
CA ILE A 131 11.01 -8.58 -6.77
C ILE A 131 11.68 -7.31 -6.24
N ILE A 132 11.22 -6.81 -5.09
CA ILE A 132 11.84 -5.62 -4.46
C ILE A 132 12.92 -5.97 -3.45
N ASN A 133 12.88 -7.14 -2.82
CA ASN A 133 13.91 -7.64 -1.93
C ASN A 133 14.93 -8.55 -2.67
N SER A 134 15.48 -8.04 -3.75
CA SER A 134 16.39 -8.76 -4.66
C SER A 134 17.62 -9.36 -3.97
N THR A 135 18.13 -8.74 -2.92
CA THR A 135 19.24 -9.28 -2.12
C THR A 135 18.87 -10.63 -1.51
N TRP A 136 17.68 -10.74 -0.94
CA TRP A 136 17.16 -12.00 -0.43
C TRP A 136 16.98 -13.03 -1.56
N ALA A 137 16.31 -12.62 -2.64
CA ALA A 137 16.00 -13.49 -3.78
C ALA A 137 17.26 -14.11 -4.41
N ASN A 138 18.37 -13.36 -4.45
CA ASN A 138 19.61 -13.81 -5.06
C ASN A 138 20.58 -14.51 -4.08
N SER A 139 20.23 -14.65 -2.81
CA SER A 139 21.16 -15.19 -1.79
C SER A 139 21.32 -16.72 -1.83
N SER A 140 20.40 -17.44 -2.51
CA SER A 140 20.52 -18.89 -2.75
C SER A 140 19.67 -19.34 -3.96
N LEU A 141 19.97 -20.52 -4.49
CA LEU A 141 19.20 -21.11 -5.59
C LEU A 141 17.74 -21.40 -5.16
N ALA A 142 17.52 -21.84 -3.93
CA ALA A 142 16.18 -22.10 -3.41
C ALA A 142 15.35 -20.80 -3.37
N ARG A 143 15.90 -19.70 -2.83
CA ARG A 143 15.23 -18.40 -2.77
C ARG A 143 14.98 -17.82 -4.17
N LYS A 144 15.92 -18.01 -5.07
CA LYS A 144 15.75 -17.63 -6.49
C LYS A 144 14.59 -18.41 -7.13
N SER A 145 14.51 -19.71 -6.88
CA SER A 145 13.40 -20.55 -7.37
C SER A 145 12.05 -20.04 -6.83
N VAL A 146 11.92 -19.83 -5.53
CA VAL A 146 10.74 -19.26 -4.89
C VAL A 146 10.35 -17.93 -5.56
N SER A 147 11.32 -17.04 -5.76
CA SER A 147 11.08 -15.74 -6.39
C SER A 147 10.58 -15.85 -7.83
N VAL A 148 11.16 -16.73 -8.63
CA VAL A 148 10.72 -16.95 -10.03
C VAL A 148 9.33 -17.57 -10.08
N THR A 149 9.05 -18.54 -9.20
CA THR A 149 7.73 -19.17 -9.13
C THR A 149 6.65 -18.16 -8.77
N SER A 150 6.89 -17.34 -7.74
CA SER A 150 5.93 -16.32 -7.31
C SER A 150 5.73 -15.22 -8.36
N LEU A 151 6.80 -14.77 -9.03
CA LEU A 151 6.70 -13.80 -10.14
C LEU A 151 5.85 -14.34 -11.28
N ASN A 152 6.09 -15.58 -11.71
CA ASN A 152 5.34 -16.19 -12.80
C ASN A 152 3.86 -16.34 -12.44
N ALA A 153 3.55 -16.79 -11.22
CA ALA A 153 2.18 -16.92 -10.77
C ALA A 153 1.46 -15.55 -10.77
N LEU A 154 2.08 -14.52 -10.21
CA LEU A 154 1.46 -13.21 -10.12
C LEU A 154 1.36 -12.50 -11.48
N ASN A 155 2.36 -12.64 -12.35
CA ASN A 155 2.33 -12.06 -13.69
C ASN A 155 1.14 -12.59 -14.51
N HIS A 156 0.72 -13.84 -14.32
CA HIS A 156 -0.48 -14.35 -14.97
C HIS A 156 -1.74 -13.57 -14.59
N ALA A 157 -1.89 -13.20 -13.32
CA ALA A 157 -3.03 -12.39 -12.88
C ALA A 157 -2.96 -10.96 -13.45
N PHE A 158 -1.76 -10.37 -13.51
CA PHE A 158 -1.56 -9.02 -14.02
C PHE A 158 -1.76 -8.89 -15.53
N ILE A 159 -1.34 -9.89 -16.30
CA ILE A 159 -1.56 -9.94 -17.76
C ILE A 159 -3.05 -10.06 -18.09
N ASN A 160 -3.78 -10.85 -17.28
CA ASN A 160 -5.21 -11.09 -17.48
C ASN A 160 -6.08 -10.20 -16.57
N LYS A 161 -5.62 -9.01 -16.22
CA LYS A 161 -6.39 -8.04 -15.44
C LYS A 161 -7.70 -7.69 -16.15
N ILE A 162 -8.74 -7.42 -15.35
CA ILE A 162 -10.05 -7.02 -15.88
C ILE A 162 -10.03 -5.51 -16.20
N SER A 163 -9.44 -4.70 -15.33
CA SER A 163 -9.27 -3.25 -15.53
C SER A 163 -7.97 -2.76 -14.86
N ASN A 164 -7.72 -1.46 -14.88
CA ASN A 164 -6.53 -0.88 -14.23
C ASN A 164 -6.53 -1.00 -12.70
N THR A 165 -7.66 -1.31 -12.09
CA THR A 165 -7.82 -1.48 -10.64
C THR A 165 -8.23 -2.88 -10.24
N VAL A 166 -8.78 -3.68 -11.16
CA VAL A 166 -9.30 -5.02 -10.89
C VAL A 166 -8.38 -6.08 -11.47
N ILE A 167 -7.79 -6.89 -10.60
CA ILE A 167 -6.96 -8.04 -10.95
C ILE A 167 -7.82 -9.31 -10.83
N ASP A 168 -7.81 -10.14 -11.86
CA ASP A 168 -8.45 -11.44 -11.78
C ASP A 168 -7.53 -12.46 -11.11
N TYR A 169 -7.65 -12.57 -9.80
CA TYR A 169 -6.85 -13.48 -8.99
C TYR A 169 -7.12 -14.98 -9.29
N ARG A 170 -8.22 -15.32 -9.97
CA ARG A 170 -8.54 -16.72 -10.36
C ARG A 170 -7.49 -17.30 -11.31
N ASN A 171 -6.71 -16.45 -11.96
CA ASN A 171 -5.62 -16.86 -12.84
C ASN A 171 -4.31 -17.19 -12.09
N ILE A 172 -4.25 -17.00 -10.77
CA ILE A 172 -3.13 -17.46 -9.96
C ILE A 172 -3.36 -18.96 -9.68
N LYS A 173 -2.37 -19.81 -9.98
CA LYS A 173 -2.46 -21.24 -9.64
C LYS A 173 -2.54 -21.40 -8.11
N ASN A 174 -3.28 -22.41 -7.67
CA ASN A 174 -3.48 -22.76 -6.26
C ASN A 174 -4.23 -21.71 -5.44
N ILE A 175 -5.20 -21.08 -6.04
CA ILE A 175 -5.94 -19.95 -5.46
C ILE A 175 -7.05 -20.41 -4.49
N GLU A 176 -6.85 -21.45 -3.72
CA GLU A 176 -7.80 -21.81 -2.66
C GLU A 176 -7.94 -20.73 -1.58
N ASN A 177 -7.11 -19.69 -1.62
CA ASN A 177 -7.03 -18.64 -0.61
C ASN A 177 -6.85 -17.23 -1.18
N ILE A 178 -7.82 -16.79 -1.97
CA ILE A 178 -7.92 -15.38 -2.41
C ILE A 178 -8.55 -14.47 -1.36
N GLU A 179 -8.99 -15.02 -0.24
CA GLU A 179 -9.73 -14.27 0.79
C GLU A 179 -8.99 -13.01 1.24
N ALA A 180 -7.68 -13.12 1.52
CA ALA A 180 -6.87 -11.97 1.93
C ALA A 180 -6.78 -10.89 0.84
N LEU A 181 -6.69 -11.31 -0.43
CA LEU A 181 -6.64 -10.40 -1.58
C LEU A 181 -7.96 -9.67 -1.77
N ILE A 182 -9.06 -10.40 -1.67
CA ILE A 182 -10.40 -9.86 -1.82
C ILE A 182 -10.76 -8.98 -0.61
N GLN A 183 -10.41 -9.39 0.61
CA GLN A 183 -10.57 -8.56 1.80
C GLN A 183 -9.86 -7.22 1.62
N TYR A 184 -8.61 -7.24 1.18
CA TYR A 184 -7.84 -6.03 0.90
C TYR A 184 -8.54 -5.13 -0.12
N ASP A 185 -8.92 -5.67 -1.28
CA ASP A 185 -9.57 -4.90 -2.34
C ASP A 185 -10.92 -4.32 -1.87
N THR A 186 -11.70 -5.09 -1.10
CA THR A 186 -12.98 -4.63 -0.53
C THR A 186 -12.77 -3.50 0.46
N VAL A 187 -11.87 -3.67 1.41
CA VAL A 187 -11.62 -2.65 2.45
C VAL A 187 -11.05 -1.38 1.83
N MET A 188 -10.06 -1.50 0.94
CA MET A 188 -9.50 -0.34 0.24
C MET A 188 -10.55 0.43 -0.56
N THR A 189 -11.46 -0.27 -1.23
CA THR A 189 -12.59 0.34 -1.95
C THR A 189 -13.52 1.05 -0.98
N SER A 190 -13.88 0.41 0.12
CA SER A 190 -14.78 0.98 1.13
C SER A 190 -14.21 2.22 1.83
N LEU A 191 -12.88 2.31 1.93
CA LEU A 191 -12.17 3.45 2.52
C LEU A 191 -11.76 4.51 1.49
N GLY A 192 -12.24 4.42 0.24
CA GLY A 192 -11.88 5.37 -0.82
C GLY A 192 -10.40 5.35 -1.24
N ALA A 193 -9.69 4.28 -0.93
CA ALA A 193 -8.25 4.15 -1.16
C ALA A 193 -7.93 3.62 -2.58
N PHE A 194 -8.58 4.19 -3.59
CA PHE A 194 -8.52 3.72 -4.98
C PHE A 194 -7.13 3.81 -5.60
N HIS A 195 -6.30 4.77 -5.16
CA HIS A 195 -4.95 4.91 -5.69
C HIS A 195 -4.11 3.66 -5.41
N GLY A 196 -4.18 3.11 -4.20
CA GLY A 196 -3.50 1.87 -3.83
C GLY A 196 -4.05 0.61 -4.53
N LEU A 197 -5.26 0.68 -5.10
CA LEU A 197 -5.85 -0.38 -5.91
C LEU A 197 -5.35 -0.38 -7.35
N SER A 198 -4.77 0.71 -7.83
CA SER A 198 -4.19 0.77 -9.17
C SER A 198 -3.15 -0.33 -9.35
N VAL A 199 -3.20 -1.03 -10.48
CA VAL A 199 -2.34 -2.20 -10.75
C VAL A 199 -0.86 -1.87 -10.53
N HIS A 200 -0.42 -0.66 -10.87
CA HIS A 200 0.97 -0.23 -10.72
C HIS A 200 1.40 0.05 -9.26
N GLN A 201 0.45 0.22 -8.32
CA GLN A 201 0.75 0.44 -6.90
C GLN A 201 0.74 -0.85 -6.07
N ARG A 202 0.27 -1.95 -6.64
CA ARG A 202 0.10 -3.22 -5.92
C ARG A 202 1.42 -3.79 -5.43
N LYS A 203 1.42 -4.22 -4.16
CA LYS A 203 2.53 -4.94 -3.54
C LYS A 203 2.02 -6.19 -2.84
N PHE A 204 2.84 -7.24 -2.89
CA PHE A 204 2.48 -8.53 -2.33
C PHE A 204 3.66 -9.17 -1.60
N TYR A 205 3.36 -9.83 -0.49
CA TYR A 205 4.22 -10.80 0.13
C TYR A 205 3.79 -12.20 -0.32
N TYR A 206 4.73 -13.03 -0.73
CA TYR A 206 4.48 -14.41 -1.07
C TYR A 206 4.94 -15.33 0.05
N ASN A 207 4.00 -15.99 0.73
CA ASN A 207 4.29 -17.03 1.71
C ASN A 207 4.50 -18.36 0.98
N PHE A 208 5.76 -18.76 0.83
CA PHE A 208 6.10 -19.96 0.08
C PHE A 208 5.75 -21.27 0.83
N TYR A 209 5.54 -21.25 2.15
CA TYR A 209 5.10 -22.41 2.91
C TYR A 209 3.63 -22.73 2.68
N GLU A 210 2.83 -21.70 2.51
CA GLU A 210 1.39 -21.79 2.28
C GLU A 210 1.01 -21.71 0.81
N ASP A 211 1.98 -21.37 -0.05
CA ASP A 211 1.76 -21.04 -1.48
C ASP A 211 0.69 -19.96 -1.69
N ARG A 212 0.81 -18.85 -0.92
CA ARG A 212 -0.20 -17.78 -0.86
C ARG A 212 0.40 -16.41 -1.03
N PHE A 213 -0.40 -15.51 -1.61
CA PHE A 213 -0.10 -14.09 -1.68
C PHE A 213 -0.88 -13.33 -0.63
N TYR A 214 -0.18 -12.44 0.08
CA TYR A 214 -0.75 -11.48 1.01
C TYR A 214 -0.52 -10.09 0.45
N PRO A 215 -1.57 -9.25 0.32
CA PRO A 215 -1.40 -7.87 -0.12
C PRO A 215 -0.67 -7.07 0.95
N ILE A 216 0.16 -6.13 0.50
CA ILE A 216 0.81 -5.15 1.36
C ILE A 216 0.28 -3.78 0.97
N TYR A 217 -0.21 -3.04 1.94
CA TYR A 217 -0.66 -1.69 1.72
C TYR A 217 0.48 -0.78 1.22
N TYR A 218 0.17 0.01 0.22
CA TYR A 218 1.04 1.07 -0.27
C TYR A 218 0.21 2.14 -0.98
N ASP A 219 0.42 3.40 -0.60
CA ASP A 219 -0.04 4.59 -1.31
C ASP A 219 -1.54 4.60 -1.68
N GLY A 220 -2.39 4.45 -0.66
CA GLY A 220 -3.84 4.33 -0.87
C GLY A 220 -4.51 5.64 -1.26
N ASN A 221 -3.99 6.75 -0.77
CA ASN A 221 -4.61 8.06 -0.89
C ASN A 221 -6.06 8.05 -0.36
N PHE A 222 -6.23 7.69 0.92
CA PHE A 222 -7.55 7.56 1.56
C PHE A 222 -8.36 8.84 1.46
N ASP A 223 -9.61 8.71 1.06
CA ASP A 223 -10.57 9.80 0.94
C ASP A 223 -11.89 9.42 1.64
N PHE A 224 -11.90 9.54 2.97
CA PHE A 224 -13.07 9.19 3.78
C PHE A 224 -14.26 10.12 3.54
N LEU A 225 -14.02 11.37 3.16
CA LEU A 225 -15.11 12.35 2.96
C LEU A 225 -15.85 12.11 1.65
N SER A 226 -15.18 11.66 0.61
CA SER A 226 -15.82 11.41 -0.68
C SER A 226 -16.74 10.19 -0.69
N ILE A 227 -16.62 9.32 0.31
CA ILE A 227 -17.53 8.18 0.49
C ILE A 227 -18.87 8.65 1.04
N LEU A 228 -18.89 9.72 1.84
CA LEU A 228 -20.09 10.28 2.45
C LEU A 228 -20.90 11.16 1.48
N GLU A 229 -20.26 11.75 0.50
CA GLU A 229 -20.92 12.38 -0.62
C GLU A 229 -21.26 11.26 -1.61
N GLU A 230 -22.56 11.09 -1.96
CA GLU A 230 -23.02 10.15 -2.99
C GLU A 230 -22.24 10.40 -4.29
N ARG A 231 -20.99 9.90 -4.34
CA ARG A 231 -20.30 9.80 -5.61
C ARG A 231 -21.06 8.81 -6.46
N ASP A 232 -21.37 9.26 -7.61
CA ASP A 232 -21.91 8.44 -8.69
C ASP A 232 -20.87 7.34 -8.93
N LEU A 233 -21.06 6.22 -8.21
CA LEU A 233 -20.17 5.06 -8.30
C LEU A 233 -20.17 4.49 -9.74
N ASP A 234 -20.94 5.07 -10.66
CA ASP A 234 -20.98 4.70 -12.07
C ASP A 234 -19.68 5.07 -12.82
N GLU A 235 -18.87 6.00 -12.29
CA GLU A 235 -17.51 6.24 -12.81
C GLU A 235 -16.49 5.17 -12.42
N ILE A 236 -16.79 4.33 -11.44
CA ILE A 236 -15.92 3.22 -11.08
C ILE A 236 -16.37 2.02 -11.92
N ASP A 237 -15.67 1.79 -13.03
CA ASP A 237 -15.75 0.59 -13.91
C ASP A 237 -15.54 -0.73 -13.12
N THR A 238 -15.48 -0.61 -11.81
CA THR A 238 -15.20 -1.64 -10.82
C THR A 238 -16.46 -2.30 -10.26
N LYS A 239 -17.65 -1.66 -10.31
CA LYS A 239 -18.84 -2.18 -9.62
C LYS A 239 -19.24 -3.58 -10.06
N GLU A 240 -19.43 -3.81 -11.35
CA GLU A 240 -19.86 -5.13 -11.82
C GLU A 240 -18.75 -6.18 -11.68
N ASN A 241 -17.50 -5.81 -11.90
CA ASN A 241 -16.38 -6.74 -11.88
C ASN A 241 -15.91 -7.05 -10.46
N PHE A 242 -15.94 -6.05 -9.56
CA PHE A 242 -15.58 -6.20 -8.16
C PHE A 242 -16.54 -7.15 -7.43
N PHE A 243 -17.85 -6.97 -7.58
CA PHE A 243 -18.86 -7.82 -6.95
C PHE A 243 -18.89 -9.25 -7.48
N ARG A 244 -18.44 -9.52 -8.71
CA ARG A 244 -18.31 -10.87 -9.26
C ARG A 244 -17.19 -11.70 -8.62
N LEU A 245 -16.20 -11.04 -8.03
CA LEU A 245 -15.04 -11.68 -7.38
C LEU A 245 -15.16 -11.69 -5.86
N SER A 246 -16.17 -11.01 -5.30
CA SER A 246 -16.30 -10.82 -3.86
C SER A 246 -16.66 -12.13 -3.15
N PRO A 247 -15.98 -12.44 -2.03
CA PRO A 247 -16.46 -13.43 -1.07
C PRO A 247 -17.75 -12.89 -0.44
N PRO A 248 -18.44 -13.70 0.33
CA PRO A 248 -19.58 -13.20 1.08
C PRO A 248 -19.13 -12.01 1.96
N VAL A 249 -19.68 -10.85 1.66
CA VAL A 249 -19.44 -9.56 2.39
C VAL A 249 -19.61 -9.74 3.91
N SER A 250 -20.36 -10.75 4.33
CA SER A 250 -20.60 -11.09 5.74
C SER A 250 -19.33 -11.36 6.56
N SER A 251 -18.30 -11.99 6.00
CA SER A 251 -17.05 -12.26 6.73
C SER A 251 -16.23 -10.99 6.94
N ILE A 252 -16.22 -10.12 5.94
CA ILE A 252 -15.51 -8.83 6.00
C ILE A 252 -16.22 -7.91 6.99
N LEU A 253 -17.55 -7.82 6.92
CA LEU A 253 -18.36 -7.06 7.88
C LEU A 253 -18.15 -7.54 9.32
N SER A 254 -18.11 -8.86 9.55
CA SER A 254 -17.84 -9.39 10.89
C SER A 254 -16.47 -8.99 11.42
N ASN A 255 -15.45 -8.96 10.56
CA ASN A 255 -14.11 -8.53 10.94
C ASN A 255 -14.10 -7.03 11.30
N VAL A 256 -14.75 -6.18 10.49
CA VAL A 256 -14.88 -4.74 10.78
C VAL A 256 -15.65 -4.51 12.09
N GLN A 257 -16.76 -5.22 12.31
CA GLN A 257 -17.55 -5.13 13.52
C GLN A 257 -16.81 -5.62 14.78
N SER A 258 -15.81 -6.47 14.63
CA SER A 258 -15.01 -6.99 15.74
C SER A 258 -13.90 -6.03 16.21
N ILE A 259 -13.67 -4.93 15.49
CA ILE A 259 -12.65 -3.93 15.84
C ILE A 259 -12.98 -3.29 17.19
N ASP A 260 -12.01 -3.33 18.11
CA ASP A 260 -12.08 -2.52 19.34
C ASP A 260 -11.83 -1.05 19.00
N LYS A 261 -12.92 -0.31 18.79
CA LYS A 261 -12.88 1.09 18.37
C LYS A 261 -12.18 2.00 19.37
N ASN A 262 -12.28 1.73 20.68
CA ASN A 262 -11.59 2.54 21.68
C ASN A 262 -10.08 2.33 21.60
N LYS A 263 -9.63 1.09 21.50
CA LYS A 263 -8.23 0.74 21.32
C LYS A 263 -7.69 1.34 20.02
N LEU A 264 -8.41 1.21 18.92
CA LEU A 264 -7.98 1.74 17.62
C LEU A 264 -7.91 3.27 17.65
N THR A 265 -8.88 3.97 18.24
CA THR A 265 -8.85 5.43 18.44
C THR A 265 -7.59 5.84 19.21
N GLN A 266 -7.29 5.16 20.31
CA GLN A 266 -6.08 5.42 21.08
C GLN A 266 -4.81 5.20 20.23
N THR A 267 -4.74 4.11 19.48
CA THR A 267 -3.62 3.82 18.57
C THR A 267 -3.42 4.94 17.54
N ILE A 268 -4.49 5.42 16.93
CA ILE A 268 -4.45 6.52 15.95
C ILE A 268 -3.91 7.81 16.59
N MET A 269 -4.36 8.13 17.81
CA MET A 269 -3.84 9.28 18.55
C MET A 269 -2.35 9.14 18.91
N GLU A 270 -1.92 7.95 19.33
CA GLU A 270 -0.51 7.64 19.60
C GLU A 270 0.38 7.75 18.35
N MET A 271 -0.20 7.53 17.16
CA MET A 271 0.48 7.74 15.87
C MET A 271 0.52 9.21 15.43
N GLY A 272 -0.02 10.12 16.25
CA GLY A 272 0.11 11.57 16.09
C GLY A 272 -1.08 12.26 15.42
N VAL A 273 -2.24 11.61 15.33
CA VAL A 273 -3.49 12.27 14.92
C VAL A 273 -4.15 12.88 16.15
N GLU A 274 -4.00 14.19 16.31
CA GLU A 274 -4.50 14.90 17.49
C GLU A 274 -6.03 15.00 17.48
N ASN A 275 -6.64 14.86 18.66
CA ASN A 275 -8.09 15.01 18.89
C ASN A 275 -8.99 14.04 18.10
N PHE A 276 -8.47 12.94 17.57
CA PHE A 276 -9.27 11.92 16.90
C PHE A 276 -10.21 11.22 17.89
N THR A 277 -11.46 11.01 17.49
CA THR A 277 -12.52 10.51 18.38
C THR A 277 -13.09 9.18 17.89
N THR A 278 -13.66 8.40 18.82
CA THR A 278 -14.39 7.18 18.47
C THR A 278 -15.62 7.48 17.59
N GLN A 279 -16.21 8.68 17.69
CA GLN A 279 -17.34 9.08 16.84
C GLN A 279 -16.90 9.28 15.38
N GLU A 280 -15.74 9.85 15.14
CA GLU A 280 -15.17 9.95 13.78
C GLU A 280 -14.88 8.57 13.21
N LEU A 281 -14.32 7.67 14.03
CA LEU A 281 -14.11 6.28 13.63
C LEU A 281 -15.43 5.55 13.32
N ASP A 282 -16.51 5.81 14.06
CA ASP A 282 -17.84 5.25 13.79
C ASP A 282 -18.42 5.71 12.44
N ILE A 283 -18.04 6.88 11.97
CA ILE A 283 -18.44 7.40 10.65
C ILE A 283 -17.67 6.72 9.52
N ILE A 284 -16.40 6.40 9.77
CA ILE A 284 -15.50 5.80 8.78
C ILE A 284 -15.78 4.30 8.58
N LEU A 285 -16.12 3.59 9.69
CA LEU A 285 -16.37 2.14 9.71
C LEU A 285 -17.84 1.78 9.57
#